data_68d30402d52aa942ba08add4c6c28527
#
_entry.id   68d30402d52aa942ba08add4c6c28527
#
_cell.length_a   1.000
_cell.length_b   1.000
_cell.length_c   1.000
_cell.angle_alpha   90.00
_cell.angle_beta   90.00
_cell.angle_gamma   90.00
#
_symmetry.space_group_name_H-M   'P 1'
#
loop_
_entity.id
_entity.type
_entity.pdbx_description
1 polymer ?
#
loop_
_entity_poly.entity_id
_entity_poly.type
_entity_poly.pdbx_seq_one_letter_code
_entity_poly.pdbx_strand_id
1 'polypeptide(L)'
;MIYLDNSATSFPKPRAVYEAYNNAIKYYHSNPGRGGYKNSLLTAEKIYEVREKTAAFFGEENCENIAFTANCTTAINVVIKGVLKDGDHAVISDLEHNAILRPLEKLRLQGKIKYDIFKTDFYRPANTLAGLRRCINERTKLVICTHASNVTGVTLPIAAIGKLCREQQIIFAVDAAQSGGILPLDKAEYHIDYLCLAPHKGLFAPMGLGVLIGDGSALDTLTEGGTGSLSSSAVQPDFMPDRLESGTMNVGAIIALGAGIDYIQNIGRENIYLKEKEHILQLHDSFKELQSVRSYVHYDKLEAFAPVYAFNIAGMPCETAAQKLSENGICVRAGLHCAPLAHQKIGTVDRGTIRISPSFFTTSKEINCTINTIKKFI
;
A
#
# COMPACT_ATOMS: atom_id res chain seq x y z
N MET A 1 25.48 6.89 -3.39
CA MET A 1 24.43 5.89 -3.60
C MET A 1 23.16 6.65 -3.95
N ILE A 2 22.54 6.35 -5.08
CA ILE A 2 21.26 6.89 -5.52
C ILE A 2 20.19 5.81 -5.24
N TYR A 3 19.21 6.12 -4.37
CA TYR A 3 18.21 5.15 -3.98
C TYR A 3 16.88 5.42 -4.69
N LEU A 4 16.48 4.49 -5.57
CA LEU A 4 15.28 4.59 -6.42
C LEU A 4 14.38 3.33 -6.32
N ASP A 5 14.35 2.67 -5.15
CA ASP A 5 13.44 1.55 -4.85
C ASP A 5 12.46 1.89 -3.71
N ASN A 6 11.94 3.13 -3.69
CA ASN A 6 11.05 3.60 -2.62
C ASN A 6 9.69 2.89 -2.62
N SER A 7 9.26 2.31 -3.71
CA SER A 7 8.06 1.43 -3.75
C SER A 7 8.24 0.12 -2.97
N ALA A 8 9.48 -0.29 -2.65
CA ALA A 8 9.73 -1.40 -1.74
C ALA A 8 9.70 -0.91 -0.28
N THR A 9 10.45 0.14 0.03
CA THR A 9 10.43 0.87 1.31
C THR A 9 11.08 2.24 1.11
N SER A 10 10.59 3.29 1.76
CA SER A 10 11.16 4.63 1.62
C SER A 10 12.52 4.76 2.30
N PHE A 11 13.47 5.42 1.61
CA PHE A 11 14.79 5.78 2.14
C PHE A 11 15.33 7.03 1.41
N PRO A 12 15.94 8.01 2.14
CA PRO A 12 15.94 8.11 3.60
C PRO A 12 14.53 8.41 4.13
N LYS A 13 14.37 8.35 5.45
CA LYS A 13 13.16 8.81 6.12
C LYS A 13 13.37 10.22 6.68
N PRO A 14 12.30 10.98 6.97
CA PRO A 14 12.42 12.26 7.67
C PRO A 14 13.17 12.11 9.01
N ARG A 15 13.97 13.11 9.38
CA ARG A 15 14.72 13.11 10.64
C ARG A 15 13.80 12.90 11.86
N ALA A 16 12.63 13.54 11.85
CA ALA A 16 11.63 13.39 12.91
C ALA A 16 11.19 11.94 13.13
N VAL A 17 11.13 11.12 12.05
CA VAL A 17 10.77 9.70 12.15
C VAL A 17 11.86 8.89 12.85
N TYR A 18 13.14 9.15 12.54
CA TYR A 18 14.26 8.50 13.24
C TYR A 18 14.27 8.89 14.71
N GLU A 19 14.09 10.18 15.03
CA GLU A 19 14.04 10.69 16.41
C GLU A 19 12.87 10.10 17.19
N ALA A 20 11.68 10.04 16.59
CA ALA A 20 10.49 9.46 17.21
C ALA A 20 10.69 7.96 17.51
N TYR A 21 11.26 7.20 16.58
CA TYR A 21 11.56 5.79 16.78
C TYR A 21 12.58 5.56 17.91
N ASN A 22 13.67 6.33 17.93
CA ASN A 22 14.68 6.24 18.98
C ASN A 22 14.12 6.65 20.35
N ASN A 23 13.28 7.68 20.40
CA ASN A 23 12.63 8.12 21.63
C ASN A 23 11.61 7.09 22.11
N ALA A 24 10.92 6.39 21.21
CA ALA A 24 10.01 5.32 21.58
C ALA A 24 10.73 4.20 22.36
N ILE A 25 11.89 3.75 21.88
CA ILE A 25 12.69 2.71 22.55
C ILE A 25 13.19 3.21 23.93
N LYS A 26 13.53 4.49 24.08
CA LYS A 26 14.07 5.05 25.32
C LYS A 26 13.00 5.35 26.38
N TYR A 27 11.84 5.86 25.97
CA TYR A 27 10.88 6.48 26.89
C TYR A 27 9.52 5.77 26.91
N TYR A 28 9.14 5.02 25.87
CA TYR A 28 7.84 4.33 25.71
C TYR A 28 8.04 2.81 25.63
N HIS A 29 8.92 2.27 26.49
CA HIS A 29 9.32 0.86 26.49
C HIS A 29 8.36 -0.06 27.25
N SER A 30 7.30 0.48 27.83
CA SER A 30 6.34 -0.30 28.61
C SER A 30 5.23 -0.84 27.72
N ASN A 31 4.72 -2.06 28.05
CA ASN A 31 3.61 -2.64 27.33
C ASN A 31 2.33 -1.83 27.61
N PRO A 32 1.69 -1.24 26.58
CA PRO A 32 0.45 -0.50 26.74
C PRO A 32 -0.68 -1.45 27.19
N GLY A 33 -1.60 -0.93 28.00
CA GLY A 33 -2.81 -1.67 28.41
C GLY A 33 -2.63 -2.78 29.44
N ARG A 34 -1.39 -3.11 29.87
CA ARG A 34 -1.12 -4.20 30.82
C ARG A 34 -0.60 -3.78 32.19
N GLY A 35 -0.48 -2.49 32.43
CA GLY A 35 0.04 -1.97 33.71
C GLY A 35 -0.61 -0.66 34.11
N GLY A 36 -1.03 -0.54 35.37
CA GLY A 36 -1.55 0.69 35.94
C GLY A 36 -0.47 1.73 36.30
N TYR A 37 0.80 1.48 35.95
CA TYR A 37 1.88 2.40 36.26
C TYR A 37 2.09 3.45 35.15
N LYS A 38 2.66 4.58 35.55
CA LYS A 38 2.78 5.79 34.72
C LYS A 38 3.31 5.54 33.30
N ASN A 39 4.37 4.75 33.16
CA ASN A 39 4.98 4.53 31.83
C ASN A 39 4.09 3.69 30.89
N SER A 40 3.32 2.74 31.42
CA SER A 40 2.35 1.99 30.63
C SER A 40 1.22 2.87 30.12
N LEU A 41 0.71 3.77 30.97
CA LEU A 41 -0.32 4.73 30.60
C LEU A 41 0.19 5.73 29.55
N LEU A 42 1.40 6.28 29.73
CA LEU A 42 2.02 7.18 28.74
C LEU A 42 2.23 6.49 27.37
N THR A 43 2.58 5.21 27.37
CA THR A 43 2.74 4.45 26.12
C THR A 43 1.39 4.24 25.43
N ALA A 44 0.35 3.91 26.21
CA ALA A 44 -1.01 3.73 25.68
C ALA A 44 -1.56 5.06 25.11
N GLU A 45 -1.39 6.16 25.84
CA GLU A 45 -1.77 7.51 25.39
C GLU A 45 -1.08 7.87 24.07
N LYS A 46 0.22 7.58 23.95
CA LYS A 46 0.97 7.89 22.74
C LYS A 46 0.54 7.07 21.52
N ILE A 47 0.17 5.81 21.73
CA ILE A 47 -0.43 4.96 20.68
C ILE A 47 -1.79 5.51 20.27
N TYR A 48 -2.61 5.91 21.23
CA TYR A 48 -3.92 6.48 20.98
C TYR A 48 -3.85 7.77 20.16
N GLU A 49 -2.93 8.71 20.51
CA GLU A 49 -2.67 9.91 19.69
C GLU A 49 -2.33 9.58 18.22
N VAL A 50 -1.52 8.53 17.97
CA VAL A 50 -1.18 8.11 16.61
C VAL A 50 -2.39 7.50 15.90
N ARG A 51 -3.25 6.82 16.63
CA ARG A 51 -4.49 6.26 16.12
C ARG A 51 -5.44 7.39 15.66
N GLU A 52 -5.63 8.42 16.49
CA GLU A 52 -6.40 9.62 16.14
C GLU A 52 -5.83 10.34 14.91
N LYS A 53 -4.50 10.55 14.87
CA LYS A 53 -3.82 11.16 13.72
C LYS A 53 -4.03 10.36 12.43
N THR A 54 -3.94 9.03 12.53
CA THR A 54 -4.13 8.13 11.38
C THR A 54 -5.57 8.18 10.88
N ALA A 55 -6.54 8.16 11.79
CA ALA A 55 -7.96 8.28 11.48
C ALA A 55 -8.25 9.60 10.74
N ALA A 56 -7.85 10.73 11.32
CA ALA A 56 -8.03 12.05 10.73
C ALA A 56 -7.34 12.20 9.36
N PHE A 57 -6.16 11.60 9.17
CA PHE A 57 -5.42 11.70 7.91
C PHE A 57 -6.10 10.95 6.75
N PHE A 58 -6.88 9.91 7.03
CA PHE A 58 -7.55 9.07 6.03
C PHE A 58 -9.07 9.19 6.02
N GLY A 59 -9.65 10.17 6.72
CA GLY A 59 -11.11 10.40 6.72
C GLY A 59 -11.89 9.32 7.46
N GLU A 60 -11.36 8.79 8.58
CA GLU A 60 -12.08 7.91 9.50
C GLU A 60 -12.51 8.69 10.74
N GLU A 61 -13.81 8.68 11.04
CA GLU A 61 -14.36 9.45 12.16
C GLU A 61 -14.10 8.81 13.53
N ASN A 62 -14.07 7.47 13.56
CA ASN A 62 -13.82 6.72 14.80
C ASN A 62 -12.41 6.15 14.81
N CYS A 63 -11.51 6.73 15.62
CA CYS A 63 -10.14 6.26 15.71
C CYS A 63 -9.99 4.83 16.25
N GLU A 64 -11.00 4.27 16.92
CA GLU A 64 -11.00 2.87 17.33
C GLU A 64 -11.03 1.91 16.14
N ASN A 65 -11.54 2.36 14.98
CA ASN A 65 -11.52 1.61 13.72
C ASN A 65 -10.13 1.51 13.07
N ILE A 66 -9.09 2.02 13.72
CA ILE A 66 -7.70 1.82 13.30
C ILE A 66 -7.13 0.57 13.99
N ALA A 67 -6.75 -0.45 13.26
CA ALA A 67 -6.02 -1.59 13.80
C ALA A 67 -4.58 -1.63 13.26
N PHE A 68 -3.61 -1.75 14.17
CA PHE A 68 -2.21 -1.92 13.84
C PHE A 68 -1.89 -3.40 13.64
N THR A 69 -1.31 -3.74 12.49
CA THR A 69 -0.95 -5.10 12.11
C THR A 69 0.57 -5.21 11.88
N ALA A 70 1.09 -6.42 11.73
CA ALA A 70 2.51 -6.63 11.47
C ALA A 70 2.98 -6.05 10.12
N ASN A 71 2.10 -5.97 9.13
CA ASN A 71 2.33 -5.41 7.80
C ASN A 71 1.02 -5.31 7.01
N CYS A 72 1.03 -4.61 5.87
CA CYS A 72 -0.13 -4.47 4.99
C CYS A 72 -0.70 -5.82 4.51
N THR A 73 0.15 -6.81 4.25
CA THR A 73 -0.29 -8.16 3.85
C THR A 73 -1.16 -8.80 4.93
N THR A 74 -0.82 -8.60 6.20
CA THR A 74 -1.64 -9.06 7.33
C THR A 74 -2.99 -8.34 7.33
N ALA A 75 -3.01 -7.01 7.20
CA ALA A 75 -4.26 -6.23 7.11
C ALA A 75 -5.18 -6.74 5.98
N ILE A 76 -4.63 -6.95 4.79
CA ILE A 76 -5.36 -7.51 3.63
C ILE A 76 -5.91 -8.92 3.93
N ASN A 77 -5.12 -9.79 4.58
CA ASN A 77 -5.57 -11.12 4.94
C ASN A 77 -6.69 -11.09 6.01
N VAL A 78 -6.64 -10.16 6.96
CA VAL A 78 -7.74 -9.93 7.92
C VAL A 78 -9.03 -9.61 7.19
N VAL A 79 -9.00 -8.68 6.23
CA VAL A 79 -10.19 -8.32 5.45
C VAL A 79 -10.69 -9.51 4.62
N ILE A 80 -9.83 -10.12 3.80
CA ILE A 80 -10.25 -11.20 2.89
C ILE A 80 -10.85 -12.38 3.65
N LYS A 81 -10.19 -12.82 4.72
CA LYS A 81 -10.61 -14.01 5.49
C LYS A 81 -11.70 -13.68 6.51
N GLY A 82 -11.76 -12.42 6.97
CA GLY A 82 -12.79 -11.97 7.89
C GLY A 82 -14.15 -11.72 7.21
N VAL A 83 -14.12 -11.27 5.95
CA VAL A 83 -15.36 -10.97 5.18
C VAL A 83 -15.93 -12.21 4.51
N LEU A 84 -15.07 -13.00 3.82
CA LEU A 84 -15.54 -14.04 2.91
C LEU A 84 -15.87 -15.33 3.65
N LYS A 85 -17.07 -15.87 3.37
CA LYS A 85 -17.59 -17.15 3.87
C LYS A 85 -17.72 -18.17 2.75
N ASP A 86 -18.01 -19.43 3.10
CA ASP A 86 -18.20 -20.50 2.14
C ASP A 86 -19.35 -20.18 1.17
N GLY A 87 -19.08 -20.25 -0.12
CA GLY A 87 -20.04 -19.94 -1.19
C GLY A 87 -19.99 -18.50 -1.69
N ASP A 88 -19.26 -17.60 -1.03
CA ASP A 88 -19.15 -16.21 -1.42
C ASP A 88 -18.29 -16.02 -2.70
N HIS A 89 -18.46 -14.84 -3.28
CA HIS A 89 -17.72 -14.39 -4.45
C HIS A 89 -16.99 -13.08 -4.15
N ALA A 90 -15.76 -12.97 -4.68
CA ALA A 90 -14.98 -11.74 -4.63
C ALA A 90 -14.62 -11.24 -6.02
N VAL A 91 -14.37 -9.94 -6.16
CA VAL A 91 -13.90 -9.34 -7.42
C VAL A 91 -12.63 -8.54 -7.15
N ILE A 92 -11.61 -8.75 -7.98
CA ILE A 92 -10.31 -8.06 -7.91
C ILE A 92 -9.91 -7.49 -9.26
N SER A 93 -8.94 -6.56 -9.27
CA SER A 93 -8.43 -6.02 -10.54
C SER A 93 -7.31 -6.89 -11.15
N ASP A 94 -6.99 -6.62 -12.42
CA ASP A 94 -5.84 -7.23 -13.10
C ASP A 94 -4.50 -6.51 -12.79
N LEU A 95 -4.44 -5.72 -11.71
CA LEU A 95 -3.23 -5.02 -11.24
C LEU A 95 -2.76 -5.46 -9.85
N GLU A 96 -3.37 -6.49 -9.26
CA GLU A 96 -3.21 -6.83 -7.86
C GLU A 96 -1.82 -7.36 -7.51
N HIS A 97 -1.41 -6.96 -6.29
CA HIS A 97 -0.26 -7.56 -5.62
C HIS A 97 -0.60 -8.97 -5.07
N ASN A 98 0.41 -9.82 -4.89
CA ASN A 98 0.27 -11.15 -4.30
C ASN A 98 -0.37 -11.17 -2.90
N ALA A 99 -0.37 -10.04 -2.18
CA ALA A 99 -1.04 -9.92 -0.89
C ALA A 99 -2.56 -10.11 -0.99
N ILE A 100 -3.16 -9.76 -2.15
CA ILE A 100 -4.58 -9.99 -2.46
C ILE A 100 -4.75 -11.33 -3.19
N LEU A 101 -3.97 -11.57 -4.24
CA LEU A 101 -4.15 -12.75 -5.11
C LEU A 101 -3.98 -14.07 -4.37
N ARG A 102 -2.92 -14.22 -3.57
CA ARG A 102 -2.59 -15.50 -2.93
C ARG A 102 -3.61 -15.95 -1.86
N PRO A 103 -4.12 -15.12 -0.96
CA PRO A 103 -5.15 -15.56 -0.02
C PRO A 103 -6.47 -15.92 -0.73
N LEU A 104 -6.89 -15.18 -1.76
CA LEU A 104 -8.08 -15.54 -2.55
C LEU A 104 -7.90 -16.86 -3.28
N GLU A 105 -6.75 -17.06 -3.93
CA GLU A 105 -6.44 -18.30 -4.62
C GLU A 105 -6.40 -19.51 -3.65
N LYS A 106 -5.87 -19.32 -2.44
CA LYS A 106 -5.92 -20.35 -1.40
C LYS A 106 -7.35 -20.72 -1.04
N LEU A 107 -8.24 -19.75 -0.81
CA LEU A 107 -9.64 -20.00 -0.49
C LEU A 107 -10.38 -20.66 -1.68
N ARG A 108 -10.09 -20.24 -2.91
CA ARG A 108 -10.64 -20.85 -4.14
C ARG A 108 -10.22 -22.33 -4.28
N LEU A 109 -8.94 -22.65 -4.08
CA LEU A 109 -8.42 -24.01 -4.14
C LEU A 109 -9.00 -24.91 -3.06
N GLN A 110 -9.41 -24.35 -1.91
CA GLN A 110 -10.13 -25.05 -0.85
C GLN A 110 -11.63 -25.24 -1.17
N GLY A 111 -12.10 -24.74 -2.29
CA GLY A 111 -13.51 -24.82 -2.69
C GLY A 111 -14.44 -23.89 -1.91
N LYS A 112 -13.89 -22.96 -1.08
CA LYS A 112 -14.67 -22.09 -0.22
C LYS A 112 -15.32 -20.94 -0.94
N ILE A 113 -14.61 -20.32 -1.88
CA ILE A 113 -15.07 -19.13 -2.60
C ILE A 113 -14.82 -19.24 -4.09
N LYS A 114 -15.43 -18.32 -4.84
CA LYS A 114 -15.04 -17.98 -6.21
C LYS A 114 -14.56 -16.54 -6.27
N TYR A 115 -13.74 -16.20 -7.27
CA TYR A 115 -13.42 -14.81 -7.56
C TYR A 115 -13.23 -14.57 -9.05
N ASP A 116 -13.53 -13.36 -9.48
CA ASP A 116 -13.33 -12.87 -10.84
C ASP A 116 -12.32 -11.72 -10.86
N ILE A 117 -11.68 -11.55 -12.02
CA ILE A 117 -10.69 -10.50 -12.26
C ILE A 117 -11.23 -9.52 -13.30
N PHE A 118 -11.55 -8.29 -12.91
CA PHE A 118 -11.95 -7.28 -13.87
C PHE A 118 -10.75 -6.66 -14.60
N LYS A 119 -10.97 -6.32 -15.87
CA LYS A 119 -9.96 -5.67 -16.71
C LYS A 119 -9.97 -4.18 -16.49
N THR A 120 -8.78 -3.62 -16.23
CA THR A 120 -8.58 -2.18 -16.10
C THR A 120 -8.19 -1.56 -17.44
N ASP A 121 -8.57 -0.31 -17.65
CA ASP A 121 -8.09 0.52 -18.76
C ASP A 121 -7.29 1.67 -18.15
N PHE A 122 -6.03 1.81 -18.53
CA PHE A 122 -5.12 2.78 -17.93
C PHE A 122 -5.54 4.23 -18.18
N TYR A 123 -6.24 4.47 -19.27
CA TYR A 123 -6.55 5.82 -19.77
C TYR A 123 -8.04 6.16 -19.79
N ARG A 124 -8.90 5.17 -19.56
CA ARG A 124 -10.36 5.31 -19.60
C ARG A 124 -11.01 4.70 -18.37
N PRO A 125 -11.13 5.46 -17.27
CA PRO A 125 -11.75 4.96 -16.03
C PRO A 125 -13.14 4.34 -16.23
N ALA A 126 -13.94 4.86 -17.15
CA ALA A 126 -15.26 4.32 -17.47
C ALA A 126 -15.20 2.86 -17.97
N ASN A 127 -14.17 2.49 -18.74
CA ASN A 127 -14.00 1.11 -19.21
C ASN A 127 -13.63 0.19 -18.03
N THR A 128 -12.84 0.66 -17.07
CA THR A 128 -12.51 -0.05 -15.82
C THR A 128 -13.79 -0.36 -15.04
N LEU A 129 -14.67 0.65 -14.84
CA LEU A 129 -15.95 0.45 -14.16
C LEU A 129 -16.89 -0.50 -14.91
N ALA A 130 -16.95 -0.41 -16.24
CA ALA A 130 -17.71 -1.35 -17.03
C ALA A 130 -17.15 -2.79 -16.93
N GLY A 131 -15.83 -2.93 -16.81
CA GLY A 131 -15.16 -4.20 -16.52
C GLY A 131 -15.60 -4.77 -15.17
N LEU A 132 -15.57 -3.97 -14.11
CA LEU A 132 -16.00 -4.36 -12.77
C LEU A 132 -17.48 -4.78 -12.75
N ARG A 133 -18.38 -3.99 -13.33
CA ARG A 133 -19.82 -4.29 -13.38
C ARG A 133 -20.12 -5.66 -13.98
N ARG A 134 -19.37 -6.10 -14.99
CA ARG A 134 -19.55 -7.43 -15.60
C ARG A 134 -19.12 -8.61 -14.72
N CYS A 135 -18.25 -8.34 -13.74
CA CYS A 135 -17.78 -9.37 -12.80
C CYS A 135 -18.67 -9.50 -11.56
N ILE A 136 -19.46 -8.47 -11.22
CA ILE A 136 -20.37 -8.50 -10.09
C ILE A 136 -21.55 -9.44 -10.35
N ASN A 137 -21.87 -10.26 -9.36
CA ASN A 137 -23.04 -11.16 -9.36
C ASN A 137 -23.68 -11.21 -7.97
N GLU A 138 -24.80 -11.92 -7.81
CA GLU A 138 -25.60 -11.99 -6.59
C GLU A 138 -24.83 -12.51 -5.35
N ARG A 139 -23.75 -13.25 -5.56
CA ARG A 139 -22.89 -13.79 -4.49
C ARG A 139 -21.70 -12.90 -4.18
N THR A 140 -21.52 -11.78 -4.90
CA THR A 140 -20.40 -10.90 -4.68
C THR A 140 -20.53 -10.22 -3.31
N LYS A 141 -19.60 -10.53 -2.40
CA LYS A 141 -19.52 -9.95 -1.05
C LYS A 141 -18.40 -8.95 -0.88
N LEU A 142 -17.33 -9.11 -1.67
CA LEU A 142 -16.14 -8.29 -1.55
C LEU A 142 -15.65 -7.85 -2.92
N VAL A 143 -15.46 -6.56 -3.09
CA VAL A 143 -14.57 -5.99 -4.12
C VAL A 143 -13.33 -5.52 -3.37
N ILE A 144 -12.14 -6.03 -3.76
CA ILE A 144 -10.89 -5.59 -3.20
C ILE A 144 -9.90 -5.28 -4.32
N CYS A 145 -9.32 -4.08 -4.32
CA CYS A 145 -8.36 -3.72 -5.35
C CYS A 145 -7.27 -2.78 -4.83
N THR A 146 -6.12 -2.79 -5.51
CA THR A 146 -5.08 -1.80 -5.26
C THR A 146 -5.53 -0.42 -5.72
N HIS A 147 -5.22 0.63 -4.96
CA HIS A 147 -5.42 2.01 -5.42
C HIS A 147 -4.42 2.38 -6.51
N ALA A 148 -3.17 1.92 -6.37
CA ALA A 148 -2.12 2.18 -7.36
C ALA A 148 -1.24 0.95 -7.56
N SER A 149 -0.98 0.61 -8.82
CA SER A 149 -0.12 -0.53 -9.18
C SER A 149 1.32 -0.32 -8.73
N ASN A 150 1.88 -1.28 -8.03
CA ASN A 150 3.30 -1.29 -7.65
C ASN A 150 4.26 -1.62 -8.81
N VAL A 151 3.73 -1.89 -10.00
CA VAL A 151 4.50 -2.13 -11.23
C VAL A 151 4.43 -0.93 -12.16
N THR A 152 3.23 -0.45 -12.43
CA THR A 152 2.99 0.59 -13.46
C THR A 152 2.72 1.98 -12.89
N GLY A 153 2.47 2.10 -11.60
CA GLY A 153 2.04 3.36 -10.97
C GLY A 153 0.60 3.78 -11.30
N VAL A 154 -0.05 3.12 -12.26
CA VAL A 154 -1.42 3.46 -12.68
C VAL A 154 -2.39 3.35 -11.51
N THR A 155 -3.23 4.36 -11.35
CA THR A 155 -4.27 4.40 -10.32
C THR A 155 -5.61 3.86 -10.83
N LEU A 156 -6.37 3.23 -9.95
CA LEU A 156 -7.75 2.86 -10.20
C LEU A 156 -8.71 3.97 -9.72
N PRO A 157 -9.88 4.12 -10.36
CA PRO A 157 -10.87 5.13 -10.00
C PRO A 157 -11.65 4.71 -8.74
N ILE A 158 -10.96 4.64 -7.58
CA ILE A 158 -11.51 4.04 -6.35
C ILE A 158 -12.75 4.75 -5.82
N ALA A 159 -12.86 6.07 -5.97
CA ALA A 159 -14.09 6.81 -5.60
C ALA A 159 -15.31 6.32 -6.38
N ALA A 160 -15.15 6.10 -7.70
CA ALA A 160 -16.23 5.60 -8.54
C ALA A 160 -16.51 4.09 -8.31
N ILE A 161 -15.48 3.31 -7.98
CA ILE A 161 -15.62 1.89 -7.58
C ILE A 161 -16.37 1.81 -6.25
N GLY A 162 -15.99 2.61 -5.24
CA GLY A 162 -16.65 2.63 -3.94
C GLY A 162 -18.12 3.04 -4.03
N LYS A 163 -18.42 4.07 -4.85
CA LYS A 163 -19.82 4.44 -5.13
C LYS A 163 -20.62 3.26 -5.70
N LEU A 164 -20.05 2.56 -6.69
CA LEU A 164 -20.70 1.37 -7.29
C LEU A 164 -20.91 0.26 -6.24
N CYS A 165 -19.92 -0.03 -5.41
CA CYS A 165 -20.00 -1.04 -4.37
C CYS A 165 -21.10 -0.70 -3.34
N ARG A 166 -21.17 0.57 -2.90
CA ARG A 166 -22.19 1.06 -2.00
C ARG A 166 -23.61 0.92 -2.59
N GLU A 167 -23.80 1.28 -3.87
CA GLU A 167 -25.07 1.12 -4.57
C GLU A 167 -25.54 -0.35 -4.64
N GLN A 168 -24.59 -1.30 -4.69
CA GLN A 168 -24.84 -2.74 -4.75
C GLN A 168 -24.74 -3.45 -3.40
N GLN A 169 -24.51 -2.71 -2.30
CA GLN A 169 -24.34 -3.25 -0.94
C GLN A 169 -23.21 -4.30 -0.84
N ILE A 170 -22.12 -4.08 -1.59
CA ILE A 170 -20.91 -4.91 -1.62
C ILE A 170 -19.84 -4.24 -0.76
N ILE A 171 -19.17 -5.00 0.08
CA ILE A 171 -18.01 -4.52 0.87
C ILE A 171 -16.88 -4.14 -0.07
N PHE A 172 -16.35 -2.92 0.10
CA PHE A 172 -15.24 -2.41 -0.68
C PHE A 172 -13.97 -2.24 0.17
N ALA A 173 -12.91 -2.94 -0.23
CA ALA A 173 -11.60 -2.84 0.41
C ALA A 173 -10.53 -2.32 -0.57
N VAL A 174 -9.59 -1.52 -0.06
CA VAL A 174 -8.53 -0.90 -0.86
C VAL A 174 -7.15 -1.24 -0.30
N ASP A 175 -6.28 -1.80 -1.14
CA ASP A 175 -4.85 -1.87 -0.88
C ASP A 175 -4.22 -0.52 -1.29
N ALA A 176 -3.91 0.30 -0.32
CA ALA A 176 -3.27 1.60 -0.50
C ALA A 176 -1.76 1.56 -0.21
N ALA A 177 -1.12 0.41 -0.33
CA ALA A 177 0.31 0.26 -0.04
C ALA A 177 1.23 1.17 -0.88
N GLN A 178 0.80 1.58 -2.09
CA GLN A 178 1.57 2.45 -2.97
C GLN A 178 1.07 3.91 -2.99
N SER A 179 -0.10 4.17 -2.46
CA SER A 179 -0.76 5.47 -2.52
C SER A 179 -0.89 6.16 -1.17
N GLY A 180 -0.94 5.39 -0.08
CA GLY A 180 -1.08 5.94 1.27
C GLY A 180 0.06 6.90 1.63
N GLY A 181 -0.30 8.15 1.94
CA GLY A 181 0.64 9.23 2.23
C GLY A 181 1.10 10.03 1.01
N ILE A 182 0.83 9.57 -0.22
CA ILE A 182 1.26 10.21 -1.48
C ILE A 182 0.07 10.78 -2.25
N LEU A 183 -0.93 9.94 -2.55
CA LEU A 183 -2.12 10.34 -3.30
C LEU A 183 -3.26 10.73 -2.36
N PRO A 184 -4.20 11.59 -2.79
CA PRO A 184 -5.43 11.84 -2.07
C PRO A 184 -6.17 10.53 -1.80
N LEU A 185 -6.59 10.34 -0.57
CA LEU A 185 -7.30 9.15 -0.15
C LEU A 185 -8.10 9.47 1.10
N ASP A 186 -9.41 9.53 0.96
CA ASP A 186 -10.37 9.73 2.03
C ASP A 186 -11.33 8.54 2.05
N LYS A 187 -11.34 7.83 3.18
CA LYS A 187 -12.11 6.60 3.34
C LYS A 187 -13.61 6.85 3.26
N ALA A 188 -14.09 7.91 3.91
CA ALA A 188 -15.51 8.22 3.96
C ALA A 188 -16.01 8.74 2.61
N GLU A 189 -15.30 9.70 2.01
CA GLU A 189 -15.63 10.28 0.71
C GLU A 189 -15.68 9.22 -0.40
N TYR A 190 -14.74 8.26 -0.37
CA TYR A 190 -14.63 7.24 -1.42
C TYR A 190 -15.42 5.96 -1.10
N HIS A 191 -16.22 5.96 -0.03
CA HIS A 191 -17.06 4.82 0.38
C HIS A 191 -16.27 3.52 0.52
N ILE A 192 -15.09 3.61 1.15
CA ILE A 192 -14.23 2.46 1.43
C ILE A 192 -14.62 1.87 2.79
N ASP A 193 -14.95 0.58 2.84
CA ASP A 193 -15.20 -0.09 4.11
C ASP A 193 -13.89 -0.41 4.83
N TYR A 194 -12.91 -0.94 4.10
CA TYR A 194 -11.60 -1.30 4.65
C TYR A 194 -10.46 -0.73 3.83
N LEU A 195 -9.55 0.00 4.48
CA LEU A 195 -8.36 0.56 3.88
C LEU A 195 -7.10 -0.08 4.49
N CYS A 196 -6.26 -0.70 3.66
CA CYS A 196 -5.04 -1.37 4.08
C CYS A 196 -3.79 -0.57 3.67
N LEU A 197 -2.89 -0.32 4.63
CA LEU A 197 -1.74 0.56 4.43
C LEU A 197 -0.40 -0.15 4.72
N ALA A 198 0.64 0.25 3.99
CA ALA A 198 2.04 -0.09 4.22
C ALA A 198 2.82 1.15 4.69
N PRO A 199 2.78 1.49 5.99
CA PRO A 199 3.33 2.75 6.50
C PRO A 199 4.81 2.99 6.18
N HIS A 200 5.60 1.94 6.00
CA HIS A 200 7.04 2.03 5.69
C HIS A 200 7.35 2.54 4.28
N LYS A 201 6.33 2.79 3.45
CA LYS A 201 6.45 3.40 2.11
C LYS A 201 6.12 4.90 2.19
N GLY A 202 5.00 5.34 1.62
CA GLY A 202 4.63 6.76 1.52
C GLY A 202 4.39 7.48 2.85
N LEU A 203 4.15 6.75 3.95
CA LEU A 203 4.00 7.34 5.30
C LEU A 203 5.32 7.42 6.08
N PHE A 204 6.44 7.04 5.50
CA PHE A 204 7.79 7.10 6.05
C PHE A 204 8.04 6.35 7.37
N ALA A 205 7.11 5.53 7.86
CA ALA A 205 7.31 4.74 9.07
C ALA A 205 8.40 3.65 8.90
N PRO A 206 8.95 3.09 9.98
CA PRO A 206 9.79 1.89 9.92
C PRO A 206 9.04 0.69 9.37
N MET A 207 9.80 -0.32 8.91
CA MET A 207 9.24 -1.64 8.55
C MET A 207 8.69 -2.36 9.79
N GLY A 208 7.81 -3.36 9.59
CA GLY A 208 7.23 -4.14 10.67
C GLY A 208 5.95 -3.53 11.26
N LEU A 209 5.26 -2.71 10.46
CA LEU A 209 3.96 -2.13 10.77
C LEU A 209 3.07 -2.13 9.52
N GLY A 210 1.82 -2.53 9.68
CA GLY A 210 0.71 -2.32 8.77
C GLY A 210 -0.42 -1.60 9.49
N VAL A 211 -1.35 -1.04 8.74
CA VAL A 211 -2.56 -0.44 9.29
C VAL A 211 -3.77 -0.94 8.52
N LEU A 212 -4.80 -1.34 9.24
CA LEU A 212 -6.15 -1.56 8.75
C LEU A 212 -7.05 -0.46 9.29
N ILE A 213 -7.80 0.21 8.43
CA ILE A 213 -8.77 1.23 8.78
C ILE A 213 -10.15 0.74 8.37
N GLY A 214 -11.07 0.61 9.31
CA GLY A 214 -12.45 0.20 9.10
C GLY A 214 -13.01 -0.54 10.31
N ASP A 215 -14.33 -0.57 10.42
CA ASP A 215 -15.02 -1.31 11.50
C ASP A 215 -14.80 -2.83 11.32
N GLY A 216 -13.93 -3.37 12.14
CA GLY A 216 -13.60 -4.80 12.15
C GLY A 216 -14.46 -5.63 13.11
N SER A 217 -15.46 -5.06 13.77
CA SER A 217 -16.29 -5.76 14.77
C SER A 217 -17.01 -6.98 14.19
N ALA A 218 -17.39 -6.92 12.91
CA ALA A 218 -18.05 -8.01 12.19
C ALA A 218 -17.09 -8.97 11.46
N LEU A 219 -15.77 -8.69 11.44
CA LEU A 219 -14.82 -9.56 10.78
C LEU A 219 -14.53 -10.80 11.62
N ASP A 220 -14.36 -11.96 10.98
CA ASP A 220 -13.71 -13.08 11.65
C ASP A 220 -12.24 -12.75 11.91
N THR A 221 -11.76 -13.12 13.09
CA THR A 221 -10.37 -12.87 13.47
C THR A 221 -9.41 -13.75 12.68
N LEU A 222 -8.24 -13.23 12.36
CA LEU A 222 -7.17 -14.00 11.73
C LEU A 222 -6.26 -14.64 12.77
N THR A 223 -6.13 -13.99 13.91
CA THR A 223 -5.29 -14.37 15.04
C THR A 223 -5.99 -14.02 16.33
N GLU A 224 -6.05 -14.94 17.26
CA GLU A 224 -6.56 -14.76 18.61
C GLU A 224 -5.40 -14.73 19.61
N GLY A 225 -5.56 -13.98 20.71
CA GLY A 225 -4.53 -13.91 21.74
C GLY A 225 -4.77 -12.81 22.75
N GLY A 226 -3.78 -12.58 23.60
CA GLY A 226 -3.88 -11.55 24.62
C GLY A 226 -3.87 -10.14 24.03
N THR A 227 -4.89 -9.36 24.34
CA THR A 227 -5.07 -7.95 23.90
C THR A 227 -4.81 -6.94 25.03
N GLY A 228 -4.78 -7.41 26.29
CA GLY A 228 -4.68 -6.56 27.48
C GLY A 228 -6.02 -6.31 28.16
N SER A 229 -7.14 -6.46 27.47
CA SER A 229 -8.49 -6.36 27.96
C SER A 229 -9.14 -7.74 28.15
N LEU A 230 -10.23 -7.80 28.95
CA LEU A 230 -11.06 -9.00 29.17
C LEU A 230 -10.24 -10.29 29.44
N SER A 231 -9.15 -10.19 30.22
CA SER A 231 -8.19 -11.29 30.44
C SER A 231 -8.82 -12.56 31.10
N SER A 232 -9.99 -12.46 31.69
CA SER A 232 -10.75 -13.59 32.24
C SER A 232 -11.59 -14.32 31.19
N SER A 233 -11.81 -13.73 30.02
CA SER A 233 -12.58 -14.34 28.92
C SER A 233 -11.70 -15.28 28.11
N ALA A 234 -12.23 -16.46 27.75
CA ALA A 234 -11.61 -17.37 26.78
C ALA A 234 -11.93 -17.00 25.32
N VAL A 235 -12.79 -16.01 25.10
CA VAL A 235 -13.20 -15.54 23.77
C VAL A 235 -12.50 -14.22 23.47
N GLN A 236 -12.04 -14.07 22.22
CA GLN A 236 -11.46 -12.81 21.72
C GLN A 236 -12.47 -11.67 21.89
N PRO A 237 -12.06 -10.47 22.31
CA PRO A 237 -12.93 -9.31 22.38
C PRO A 237 -13.71 -9.07 21.08
N ASP A 238 -14.92 -8.54 21.19
CA ASP A 238 -15.81 -8.22 20.07
C ASP A 238 -15.78 -6.74 19.68
N PHE A 239 -15.01 -5.93 20.39
CA PHE A 239 -14.84 -4.50 20.16
C PHE A 239 -13.48 -4.16 19.55
N MET A 240 -13.43 -3.11 18.75
CA MET A 240 -12.23 -2.54 18.17
C MET A 240 -11.48 -1.64 19.18
N PRO A 241 -10.18 -1.53 19.09
CA PRO A 241 -9.26 -2.25 18.18
C PRO A 241 -8.84 -3.63 18.68
N ASP A 242 -9.17 -4.01 19.92
CA ASP A 242 -8.69 -5.21 20.61
C ASP A 242 -9.02 -6.50 19.86
N ARG A 243 -10.16 -6.51 19.16
CA ARG A 243 -10.56 -7.65 18.32
C ARG A 243 -9.47 -8.06 17.31
N LEU A 244 -8.76 -7.09 16.73
CA LEU A 244 -7.80 -7.33 15.66
C LEU A 244 -6.34 -7.12 16.09
N GLU A 245 -6.09 -6.65 17.31
CA GLU A 245 -4.74 -6.37 17.85
C GLU A 245 -4.31 -7.39 18.90
N SER A 246 -4.13 -8.64 18.50
CA SER A 246 -3.61 -9.68 19.39
C SER A 246 -2.10 -9.63 19.51
N GLY A 247 -1.58 -9.75 20.74
CA GLY A 247 -0.14 -9.79 21.03
C GLY A 247 0.45 -8.40 21.33
N THR A 248 1.77 -8.35 21.46
CA THR A 248 2.48 -7.08 21.76
C THR A 248 2.73 -6.32 20.47
N MET A 249 2.25 -5.09 20.43
CA MET A 249 2.38 -4.20 19.28
C MET A 249 3.80 -3.65 19.09
N ASN A 250 4.14 -3.26 17.86
CA ASN A 250 5.39 -2.56 17.55
C ASN A 250 5.26 -1.05 17.90
N VAL A 251 5.33 -0.74 19.21
CA VAL A 251 5.18 0.62 19.75
C VAL A 251 6.10 1.62 19.05
N GLY A 252 7.35 1.25 18.81
CA GLY A 252 8.32 2.12 18.16
C GLY A 252 7.90 2.53 16.74
N ALA A 253 7.43 1.57 15.95
CA ALA A 253 6.98 1.86 14.59
C ALA A 253 5.66 2.64 14.56
N ILE A 254 4.75 2.41 15.52
CA ILE A 254 3.50 3.17 15.65
C ILE A 254 3.80 4.64 15.97
N ILE A 255 4.65 4.93 16.98
CA ILE A 255 5.02 6.30 17.34
C ILE A 255 5.73 7.00 16.16
N ALA A 256 6.60 6.29 15.48
CA ALA A 256 7.28 6.83 14.29
C ALA A 256 6.34 7.08 13.10
N LEU A 257 5.25 6.30 12.96
CA LEU A 257 4.17 6.58 11.99
C LEU A 257 3.53 7.95 12.26
N GLY A 258 3.23 8.26 13.53
CA GLY A 258 2.71 9.57 13.90
C GLY A 258 3.61 10.72 13.43
N ALA A 259 4.93 10.59 13.64
CA ALA A 259 5.90 11.57 13.15
C ALA A 259 5.97 11.65 11.60
N GLY A 260 5.76 10.54 10.92
CA GLY A 260 5.66 10.48 9.45
C GLY A 260 4.43 11.24 8.93
N ILE A 261 3.27 11.05 9.56
CA ILE A 261 2.03 11.76 9.23
C ILE A 261 2.21 13.28 9.48
N ASP A 262 2.74 13.66 10.64
CA ASP A 262 3.01 15.07 10.97
C ASP A 262 3.95 15.71 9.91
N TYR A 263 4.98 14.99 9.49
CA TYR A 263 5.90 15.46 8.44
C TYR A 263 5.18 15.71 7.11
N ILE A 264 4.32 14.77 6.68
CA ILE A 264 3.55 14.90 5.44
C ILE A 264 2.58 16.08 5.51
N GLN A 265 1.90 16.26 6.63
CA GLN A 265 1.00 17.40 6.85
C GLN A 265 1.74 18.75 6.81
N ASN A 266 2.93 18.82 7.43
CA ASN A 266 3.74 20.05 7.47
C ASN A 266 4.32 20.43 6.10
N ILE A 267 4.75 19.46 5.30
CA ILE A 267 5.24 19.72 3.92
C ILE A 267 4.09 19.96 2.94
N GLY A 268 2.95 19.32 3.20
CA GLY A 268 1.83 19.21 2.27
C GLY A 268 1.98 17.95 1.39
N ARG A 269 1.01 17.04 1.49
CA ARG A 269 0.98 15.80 0.67
C ARG A 269 1.09 16.10 -0.83
N GLU A 270 0.43 17.16 -1.30
CA GLU A 270 0.47 17.56 -2.70
C GLU A 270 1.89 17.97 -3.15
N ASN A 271 2.62 18.71 -2.32
CA ASN A 271 4.00 19.10 -2.62
C ASN A 271 4.93 17.88 -2.74
N ILE A 272 4.73 16.87 -1.89
CA ILE A 272 5.46 15.60 -1.97
C ILE A 272 5.13 14.91 -3.29
N TYR A 273 3.84 14.75 -3.60
CA TYR A 273 3.37 14.11 -4.82
C TYR A 273 3.86 14.80 -6.09
N LEU A 274 3.74 16.12 -6.18
CA LEU A 274 4.15 16.90 -7.35
C LEU A 274 5.64 16.73 -7.66
N LYS A 275 6.49 16.75 -6.63
CA LYS A 275 7.92 16.51 -6.80
C LYS A 275 8.23 15.10 -7.29
N GLU A 276 7.60 14.09 -6.72
CA GLU A 276 7.79 12.70 -7.16
C GLU A 276 7.23 12.45 -8.57
N LYS A 277 6.08 13.06 -8.89
CA LYS A 277 5.47 13.05 -10.23
C LYS A 277 6.40 13.65 -11.28
N GLU A 278 7.01 14.80 -10.98
CA GLU A 278 7.98 15.46 -11.87
C GLU A 278 9.15 14.52 -12.24
N HIS A 279 9.68 13.79 -11.28
CA HIS A 279 10.76 12.82 -11.52
C HIS A 279 10.33 11.68 -12.46
N ILE A 280 9.10 11.18 -12.33
CA ILE A 280 8.57 10.16 -13.25
C ILE A 280 8.38 10.72 -14.66
N LEU A 281 7.84 11.93 -14.79
CA LEU A 281 7.70 12.58 -16.09
C LEU A 281 9.05 12.86 -16.74
N GLN A 282 10.06 13.28 -15.98
CA GLN A 282 11.41 13.48 -16.46
C GLN A 282 12.03 12.18 -17.01
N LEU A 283 11.84 11.04 -16.31
CA LEU A 283 12.24 9.72 -16.80
C LEU A 283 11.49 9.35 -18.08
N HIS A 284 10.19 9.52 -18.10
CA HIS A 284 9.32 9.22 -19.24
C HIS A 284 9.74 10.01 -20.49
N ASP A 285 9.88 11.33 -20.36
CA ASP A 285 10.29 12.21 -21.45
C ASP A 285 11.70 11.90 -21.99
N SER A 286 12.60 11.47 -21.11
CA SER A 286 13.96 11.10 -21.50
C SER A 286 14.05 9.79 -22.26
N PHE A 287 13.05 8.90 -22.12
CA PHE A 287 13.09 7.54 -22.67
C PHE A 287 12.03 7.26 -23.75
N LYS A 288 10.95 8.03 -23.84
CA LYS A 288 9.84 7.76 -24.76
C LYS A 288 10.21 7.71 -26.24
N GLU A 289 11.29 8.45 -26.64
CA GLU A 289 11.77 8.50 -28.02
C GLU A 289 12.90 7.49 -28.29
N LEU A 290 13.38 6.77 -27.26
CA LEU A 290 14.47 5.81 -27.39
C LEU A 290 13.91 4.44 -27.78
N GLN A 291 14.17 3.99 -29.02
CA GLN A 291 13.72 2.66 -29.52
C GLN A 291 14.26 1.50 -28.69
N SER A 292 15.40 1.67 -28.04
CA SER A 292 16.02 0.68 -27.15
C SER A 292 15.37 0.60 -25.75
N VAL A 293 14.48 1.54 -25.38
CA VAL A 293 13.78 1.52 -24.09
C VAL A 293 12.29 1.34 -24.31
N ARG A 294 11.73 0.29 -23.72
CA ARG A 294 10.28 0.04 -23.74
C ARG A 294 9.66 0.45 -22.42
N SER A 295 8.92 1.55 -22.41
CA SER A 295 7.98 1.92 -21.35
C SER A 295 6.62 1.24 -21.58
N TYR A 296 5.89 0.97 -20.49
CA TYR A 296 4.59 0.27 -20.55
C TYR A 296 3.41 1.20 -20.28
N VAL A 297 3.68 2.44 -19.90
CA VAL A 297 2.68 3.46 -19.57
C VAL A 297 3.07 4.78 -20.20
N HIS A 298 2.08 5.47 -20.76
CA HIS A 298 2.20 6.87 -21.20
C HIS A 298 1.79 7.78 -20.06
N TYR A 299 2.74 8.14 -19.20
CA TYR A 299 2.49 8.91 -17.97
C TYR A 299 1.99 10.32 -18.26
N ASP A 300 2.34 10.88 -19.42
CA ASP A 300 1.86 12.19 -19.92
C ASP A 300 0.36 12.20 -20.25
N LYS A 301 -0.27 11.02 -20.34
CA LYS A 301 -1.71 10.86 -20.60
C LYS A 301 -2.52 10.53 -19.34
N LEU A 302 -1.86 10.41 -18.17
CA LEU A 302 -2.50 10.08 -16.90
C LEU A 302 -2.71 11.34 -16.08
N GLU A 303 -3.90 11.50 -15.52
CA GLU A 303 -4.22 12.57 -14.59
C GLU A 303 -3.43 12.40 -13.28
N ALA A 304 -3.47 11.20 -12.71
CA ALA A 304 -2.75 10.83 -11.51
C ALA A 304 -2.11 9.45 -11.63
N PHE A 305 -0.98 9.25 -10.96
CA PHE A 305 -0.29 7.95 -10.86
C PHE A 305 0.64 7.94 -9.63
N ALA A 306 0.89 6.76 -9.06
CA ALA A 306 1.93 6.63 -8.04
C ALA A 306 3.33 6.78 -8.67
N PRO A 307 4.34 7.27 -7.93
CA PRO A 307 5.68 7.55 -8.46
C PRO A 307 6.47 6.27 -8.75
N VAL A 308 6.03 5.52 -9.74
CA VAL A 308 6.58 4.22 -10.16
C VAL A 308 6.76 4.23 -11.68
N TYR A 309 7.97 3.97 -12.14
CA TYR A 309 8.31 3.88 -13.56
C TYR A 309 8.86 2.49 -13.90
N ALA A 310 8.12 1.73 -14.72
CA ALA A 310 8.53 0.40 -15.18
C ALA A 310 8.95 0.43 -16.66
N PHE A 311 10.09 -0.17 -16.96
CA PHE A 311 10.62 -0.24 -18.32
C PHE A 311 11.51 -1.46 -18.52
N ASN A 312 11.86 -1.75 -19.80
CA ASN A 312 12.89 -2.69 -20.18
C ASN A 312 13.84 -2.08 -21.22
N ILE A 313 15.04 -2.61 -21.29
CA ILE A 313 16.04 -2.27 -22.30
C ILE A 313 16.09 -3.39 -23.34
N ALA A 314 15.99 -3.06 -24.63
CA ALA A 314 16.03 -4.05 -25.71
C ALA A 314 17.35 -4.85 -25.67
N GLY A 315 17.26 -6.17 -25.81
CA GLY A 315 18.42 -7.07 -25.80
C GLY A 315 19.08 -7.27 -24.43
N MET A 316 18.53 -6.70 -23.32
CA MET A 316 19.11 -6.84 -21.99
C MET A 316 18.05 -7.34 -20.98
N PRO A 317 18.30 -8.47 -20.27
CA PRO A 317 17.46 -8.91 -19.16
C PRO A 317 17.37 -7.84 -18.05
N CYS A 318 16.21 -7.72 -17.42
CA CYS A 318 15.98 -6.67 -16.41
C CYS A 318 16.90 -6.81 -15.20
N GLU A 319 17.26 -8.03 -14.81
CA GLU A 319 18.20 -8.32 -13.73
C GLU A 319 19.63 -7.84 -14.08
N THR A 320 20.07 -8.08 -15.31
CA THR A 320 21.38 -7.62 -15.80
C THR A 320 21.44 -6.10 -15.81
N ALA A 321 20.37 -5.44 -16.26
CA ALA A 321 20.32 -3.98 -16.27
C ALA A 321 20.31 -3.40 -14.83
N ALA A 322 19.57 -4.02 -13.92
CA ALA A 322 19.57 -3.62 -12.51
C ALA A 322 20.93 -3.83 -11.84
N GLN A 323 21.64 -4.92 -12.17
CA GLN A 323 23.00 -5.16 -11.70
C GLN A 323 23.97 -4.07 -12.19
N LYS A 324 23.95 -3.73 -13.47
CA LYS A 324 24.78 -2.64 -14.04
C LYS A 324 24.48 -1.29 -13.38
N LEU A 325 23.20 -0.99 -13.07
CA LEU A 325 22.82 0.20 -12.33
C LEU A 325 23.40 0.18 -10.91
N SER A 326 23.32 -0.96 -10.22
CA SER A 326 23.89 -1.16 -8.89
C SER A 326 25.39 -0.96 -8.85
N GLU A 327 26.13 -1.46 -9.85
CA GLU A 327 27.57 -1.26 -10.02
C GLU A 327 27.95 0.23 -10.20
N ASN A 328 27.00 1.04 -10.70
CA ASN A 328 27.11 2.50 -10.79
C ASN A 328 26.51 3.24 -9.58
N GLY A 329 26.23 2.53 -8.49
CA GLY A 329 25.70 3.09 -7.24
C GLY A 329 24.24 3.52 -7.29
N ILE A 330 23.44 2.98 -8.25
CA ILE A 330 22.02 3.28 -8.44
C ILE A 330 21.18 2.06 -8.03
N CYS A 331 20.38 2.18 -6.97
CA CYS A 331 19.55 1.13 -6.43
C CYS A 331 18.16 1.16 -7.07
N VAL A 332 17.85 0.14 -7.85
CA VAL A 332 16.55 -0.10 -8.48
C VAL A 332 16.10 -1.53 -8.21
N ARG A 333 14.87 -1.88 -8.58
CA ARG A 333 14.37 -3.25 -8.48
C ARG A 333 14.09 -3.83 -9.86
N ALA A 334 14.38 -5.13 -10.05
CA ALA A 334 14.04 -5.89 -11.25
C ALA A 334 13.15 -7.09 -10.93
N GLY A 335 12.44 -7.62 -11.93
CA GLY A 335 11.63 -8.84 -11.86
C GLY A 335 10.12 -8.59 -11.85
N LEU A 336 9.36 -9.46 -11.21
CA LEU A 336 7.87 -9.47 -11.23
C LEU A 336 7.22 -8.67 -10.09
N HIS A 337 7.99 -8.05 -9.22
CA HIS A 337 7.51 -7.15 -8.14
C HIS A 337 6.33 -7.69 -7.31
N CYS A 338 6.18 -9.01 -7.20
CA CYS A 338 5.06 -9.68 -6.52
C CYS A 338 3.67 -9.33 -7.10
N ALA A 339 3.57 -8.97 -8.38
CA ALA A 339 2.32 -8.60 -9.03
C ALA A 339 2.17 -9.29 -10.40
N PRO A 340 1.98 -10.62 -10.45
CA PRO A 340 1.94 -11.39 -11.70
C PRO A 340 0.82 -10.94 -12.63
N LEU A 341 -0.34 -10.53 -12.10
CA LEU A 341 -1.47 -10.04 -12.90
C LEU A 341 -1.11 -8.76 -13.66
N ALA A 342 -0.44 -7.82 -13.00
CA ALA A 342 0.04 -6.59 -13.66
C ALA A 342 1.04 -6.91 -14.78
N HIS A 343 1.94 -7.88 -14.56
CA HIS A 343 2.87 -8.34 -15.60
C HIS A 343 2.17 -9.09 -16.73
N GLN A 344 1.11 -9.87 -16.47
CA GLN A 344 0.26 -10.45 -17.52
C GLN A 344 -0.37 -9.35 -18.37
N LYS A 345 -0.90 -8.30 -17.74
CA LYS A 345 -1.53 -7.17 -18.43
C LYS A 345 -0.58 -6.43 -19.37
N ILE A 346 0.65 -6.20 -18.96
CA ILE A 346 1.65 -5.46 -19.76
C ILE A 346 2.53 -6.39 -20.62
N GLY A 347 2.31 -7.72 -20.59
CA GLY A 347 3.03 -8.70 -21.41
C GLY A 347 4.50 -8.89 -21.03
N THR A 348 4.79 -8.94 -19.72
CA THR A 348 6.16 -9.06 -19.20
C THR A 348 6.35 -10.18 -18.17
N VAL A 349 5.47 -11.18 -18.16
CA VAL A 349 5.53 -12.31 -17.20
C VAL A 349 6.87 -13.04 -17.29
N ASP A 350 7.35 -13.29 -18.52
CA ASP A 350 8.54 -14.11 -18.75
C ASP A 350 9.85 -13.35 -18.58
N ARG A 351 9.82 -11.99 -18.52
CA ARG A 351 11.03 -11.16 -18.52
C ARG A 351 11.10 -10.14 -17.39
N GLY A 352 10.02 -9.98 -16.60
CA GLY A 352 9.96 -8.93 -15.59
C GLY A 352 10.10 -7.51 -16.15
N THR A 353 10.32 -6.56 -15.29
CA THR A 353 10.66 -5.16 -15.63
C THR A 353 11.71 -4.61 -14.68
N ILE A 354 12.45 -3.58 -15.11
CA ILE A 354 13.16 -2.69 -14.21
C ILE A 354 12.15 -1.69 -13.67
N ARG A 355 12.20 -1.43 -12.36
CA ARG A 355 11.32 -0.46 -11.70
C ARG A 355 12.15 0.61 -11.01
N ILE A 356 11.89 1.86 -11.35
CA ILE A 356 12.41 3.05 -10.68
C ILE A 356 11.27 3.67 -9.89
N SER A 357 11.53 3.98 -8.63
CA SER A 357 10.59 4.71 -7.77
C SER A 357 11.34 5.74 -6.92
N PRO A 358 11.28 7.02 -7.32
CA PRO A 358 11.84 8.13 -6.55
C PRO A 358 11.04 8.37 -5.26
N SER A 359 11.56 9.18 -4.37
CA SER A 359 10.85 9.73 -3.21
C SER A 359 10.98 11.25 -3.18
N PHE A 360 10.30 11.86 -2.22
CA PHE A 360 10.43 13.30 -1.95
C PHE A 360 11.89 13.75 -1.73
N PHE A 361 12.76 12.86 -1.23
CA PHE A 361 14.18 13.15 -1.00
C PHE A 361 15.07 13.00 -2.23
N THR A 362 14.56 12.37 -3.28
CA THR A 362 15.29 12.24 -4.55
C THR A 362 15.46 13.61 -5.19
N THR A 363 16.65 13.85 -5.75
CA THR A 363 16.98 15.11 -6.43
C THR A 363 16.96 14.95 -7.94
N SER A 364 16.69 16.03 -8.68
CA SER A 364 16.76 16.05 -10.15
C SER A 364 18.16 15.69 -10.66
N LYS A 365 19.23 15.98 -9.88
CA LYS A 365 20.60 15.57 -10.21
C LYS A 365 20.73 14.04 -10.19
N GLU A 366 20.15 13.35 -9.22
CA GLU A 366 20.15 11.88 -9.14
C GLU A 366 19.34 11.25 -10.28
N ILE A 367 18.20 11.82 -10.65
CA ILE A 367 17.42 11.39 -11.81
C ILE A 367 18.22 11.58 -13.10
N ASN A 368 18.85 12.75 -13.32
CA ASN A 368 19.70 12.99 -14.48
C ASN A 368 20.89 12.02 -14.54
N CYS A 369 21.54 11.75 -13.41
CA CYS A 369 22.62 10.75 -13.32
C CYS A 369 22.12 9.37 -13.74
N THR A 370 20.93 8.97 -13.26
CA THR A 370 20.30 7.68 -13.60
C THR A 370 19.99 7.59 -15.10
N ILE A 371 19.37 8.63 -15.68
CA ILE A 371 19.07 8.71 -17.11
C ILE A 371 20.35 8.57 -17.94
N ASN A 372 21.39 9.33 -17.61
CA ASN A 372 22.67 9.30 -18.32
C ASN A 372 23.37 7.94 -18.19
N THR A 373 23.25 7.28 -17.04
CA THR A 373 23.80 5.94 -16.83
C THR A 373 23.06 4.91 -17.69
N ILE A 374 21.72 4.95 -17.72
CA ILE A 374 20.92 4.07 -18.57
C ILE A 374 21.26 4.29 -20.06
N LYS A 375 21.41 5.54 -20.50
CA LYS A 375 21.78 5.86 -21.88
C LYS A 375 23.15 5.31 -22.31
N LYS A 376 24.06 4.99 -21.39
CA LYS A 376 25.33 4.33 -21.70
C LYS A 376 25.19 2.82 -21.95
N PHE A 377 24.04 2.23 -21.62
CA PHE A 377 23.78 0.80 -21.77
C PHE A 377 23.10 0.45 -23.11
N ILE A 378 22.66 1.48 -23.86
CA ILE A 378 21.82 1.35 -25.07
C ILE A 378 22.49 1.88 -26.34
#